data_840f605ef339aaf1bd1568a92569b659
#
_entry.id   840f605ef339aaf1bd1568a92569b659
#
_cell.length_a   1.000
_cell.length_b   1.000
_cell.length_c   1.000
_cell.angle_alpha   90.00
_cell.angle_beta   90.00
_cell.angle_gamma   90.00
#
_symmetry.space_group_name_H-M   'P 1'
#
loop_
_entity.id
_entity.type
_entity.pdbx_description
1 polymer ?
#
loop_
_entity_poly.entity_id
_entity_poly.type
_entity_poly.pdbx_seq_one_letter_code
_entity_poly.pdbx_strand_id
1 'polypeptide(L)'
;SQFGSVPKPAIKPLFVQADVLDVEASIGVLNGEKCDLLAANPPYVMLAEKASMRPNVLDWEPPMAIFTPEQDSLVFHRAIALIARKALSPRGRGIVEINSDLADETMDVFRAVGLCDVEIIPDFFDRPRFISFSQNASASNE
;
A
#
# COMPACT_ATOMS: atom_id res chain seq x y z
N SER A 1 8.62 23.78 32.12
CA SER A 1 9.59 22.93 31.56
C SER A 1 9.86 23.29 30.15
N GLN A 2 10.97 22.89 29.74
CA GLN A 2 11.27 23.18 28.43
C GLN A 2 10.39 22.42 27.47
N PHE A 3 9.79 21.39 27.93
CA PHE A 3 8.83 20.75 27.05
C PHE A 3 7.65 21.63 26.83
N GLY A 4 7.30 22.40 27.77
CA GLY A 4 6.18 23.29 27.61
C GLY A 4 6.42 24.29 26.53
N SER A 5 7.66 24.56 26.25
CA SER A 5 7.91 25.56 25.25
C SER A 5 7.92 25.01 23.86
N VAL A 6 7.78 23.73 23.71
CA VAL A 6 7.69 23.21 22.38
C VAL A 6 6.43 23.67 21.78
N PRO A 7 6.54 24.25 20.78
CA PRO A 7 5.38 24.80 20.25
C PRO A 7 4.47 23.89 19.72
N LYS A 8 4.13 23.75 19.72
CA LYS A 8 3.59 23.16 19.27
C LYS A 8 3.07 23.22 18.51
N PRO A 9 2.77 23.21 17.96
CA PRO A 9 2.06 23.13 17.33
C PRO A 9 1.89 22.31 16.92
N ALA A 10 1.86 22.01 17.21
CA ALA A 10 1.92 20.88 16.90
C ALA A 10 1.04 20.36 15.96
N ILE A 11 1.43 19.39 15.33
CA ILE A 11 0.63 18.70 14.38
C ILE A 11 -0.15 17.66 15.12
N LYS A 12 -1.44 17.67 14.96
CA LYS A 12 -2.27 16.67 15.56
C LYS A 12 -2.57 15.58 14.55
N PRO A 13 -2.59 14.35 14.98
CA PRO A 13 -2.99 13.27 14.06
C PRO A 13 -4.44 13.45 13.64
N LEU A 14 -4.71 13.13 12.41
CA LEU A 14 -6.05 13.15 11.89
C LEU A 14 -6.46 11.72 11.56
N PHE A 15 -7.54 11.26 12.15
CA PHE A 15 -8.01 9.90 11.90
C PHE A 15 -9.25 9.96 11.03
N VAL A 16 -9.19 9.29 9.89
CA VAL A 16 -10.25 9.32 8.92
C VAL A 16 -10.59 7.90 8.52
N GLN A 17 -11.85 7.59 8.43
CA GLN A 17 -12.27 6.30 7.92
C GLN A 17 -12.48 6.43 6.41
N ALA A 18 -11.83 5.55 5.65
CA ALA A 18 -11.95 5.56 4.21
C ALA A 18 -11.68 4.17 3.69
N ASP A 19 -12.23 3.89 2.51
CA ASP A 19 -12.01 2.60 1.86
C ASP A 19 -10.81 2.74 0.95
N VAL A 20 -9.75 2.02 1.25
CA VAL A 20 -8.52 2.15 0.48
C VAL A 20 -8.73 1.71 -0.96
N LEU A 21 -9.72 0.86 -1.23
CA LEU A 21 -10.00 0.47 -2.60
C LEU A 21 -10.67 1.58 -3.39
N ASP A 22 -11.18 2.59 -2.71
CA ASP A 22 -11.65 3.78 -3.38
C ASP A 22 -10.49 4.77 -3.38
N VAL A 23 -9.69 4.72 -4.42
CA VAL A 23 -8.45 5.46 -4.47
C VAL A 23 -8.70 6.96 -4.40
N GLU A 24 -9.71 7.45 -5.12
CA GLU A 24 -9.96 8.87 -5.12
C GLU A 24 -10.43 9.38 -3.76
N ALA A 25 -11.26 8.60 -3.08
CA ALA A 25 -11.69 8.99 -1.76
C ALA A 25 -10.52 8.99 -0.78
N SER A 26 -9.63 8.02 -0.93
CA SER A 26 -8.46 7.95 -0.05
C SER A 26 -7.55 9.16 -0.24
N ILE A 27 -7.34 9.55 -1.48
CA ILE A 27 -6.53 10.72 -1.75
C ILE A 27 -7.23 11.98 -1.27
N GLY A 28 -8.56 11.99 -1.36
CA GLY A 28 -9.34 13.15 -0.94
C GLY A 28 -9.18 13.52 0.50
N VAL A 29 -8.83 12.55 1.37
CA VAL A 29 -8.66 12.90 2.77
C VAL A 29 -7.49 13.85 2.99
N LEU A 30 -6.60 13.99 2.03
CA LEU A 30 -5.47 14.89 2.16
C LEU A 30 -5.81 16.33 1.81
N ASN A 31 -7.00 16.57 1.30
CA ASN A 31 -7.46 17.94 1.00
C ASN A 31 -6.49 18.71 0.10
N GLY A 32 -5.97 18.04 -0.91
CA GLY A 32 -5.06 18.68 -1.84
C GLY A 32 -3.62 18.70 -1.42
N GLU A 33 -3.33 18.23 -0.21
CA GLU A 33 -1.96 18.18 0.24
C GLU A 33 -1.28 16.91 -0.24
N LYS A 34 0.04 16.93 -0.23
CA LYS A 34 0.80 15.74 -0.51
C LYS A 34 1.38 15.20 0.78
N CYS A 35 1.70 13.92 0.79
CA CYS A 35 2.32 13.36 1.98
C CYS A 35 3.77 13.00 1.68
N ASP A 36 4.57 13.02 2.72
CA ASP A 36 6.00 12.75 2.57
C ASP A 36 6.33 11.31 2.88
N LEU A 37 5.49 10.62 3.60
CA LEU A 37 5.72 9.24 3.96
C LEU A 37 4.39 8.50 3.96
N LEU A 38 4.36 7.36 3.30
CA LEU A 38 3.20 6.50 3.31
C LEU A 38 3.60 5.16 3.89
N ALA A 39 2.88 4.69 4.89
CA ALA A 39 3.12 3.38 5.47
C ALA A 39 1.82 2.61 5.50
N ALA A 40 1.86 1.35 5.09
CA ALA A 40 0.65 0.56 4.99
C ALA A 40 0.88 -0.87 5.37
N ASN A 41 -0.13 -1.46 5.98
CA ASN A 41 -0.14 -2.88 6.32
C ASN A 41 -1.49 -3.43 5.87
N PRO A 42 -1.65 -3.68 4.58
CA PRO A 42 -2.95 -4.11 4.08
C PRO A 42 -3.22 -5.57 4.38
N PRO A 43 -4.47 -5.98 4.34
CA PRO A 43 -4.77 -7.39 4.55
C PRO A 43 -4.29 -8.23 3.37
N TYR A 44 -3.97 -9.48 3.66
CA TYR A 44 -3.59 -10.42 2.63
C TYR A 44 -4.82 -11.11 2.09
N VAL A 45 -4.80 -11.41 0.81
CA VAL A 45 -5.84 -12.18 0.18
C VAL A 45 -5.20 -13.46 -0.33
N MET A 46 -5.64 -14.58 0.23
CA MET A 46 -5.00 -15.86 -0.06
C MET A 46 -5.91 -16.67 -0.97
N LEU A 47 -5.70 -16.53 -2.27
CA LEU A 47 -6.58 -17.17 -3.22
C LEU A 47 -6.61 -18.69 -3.09
N ALA A 48 -5.45 -19.29 -2.89
CA ALA A 48 -5.40 -20.75 -2.79
C ALA A 48 -6.18 -21.23 -1.58
N GLU A 49 -6.01 -20.54 -0.48
CA GLU A 49 -6.71 -20.91 0.72
C GLU A 49 -8.21 -20.77 0.55
N LYS A 50 -8.61 -19.69 -0.07
CA LYS A 50 -10.02 -19.49 -0.29
C LYS A 50 -10.60 -20.56 -1.19
N ALA A 51 -9.90 -20.88 -2.24
CA ALA A 51 -10.40 -21.89 -3.15
C ALA A 51 -10.53 -23.25 -2.49
N SER A 52 -9.59 -23.59 -1.64
CA SER A 52 -9.64 -24.90 -1.02
C SER A 52 -10.69 -24.99 0.07
N MET A 53 -11.06 -23.87 0.65
CA MET A 53 -11.97 -23.90 1.77
C MET A 53 -13.42 -23.95 1.37
N ARG A 54 -13.77 -23.44 0.24
CA ARG A 54 -15.17 -23.23 -0.04
C ARG A 54 -15.56 -23.52 -1.44
N PRO A 55 -15.44 -24.74 -1.88
CA PRO A 55 -15.87 -25.04 -3.25
C PRO A 55 -17.33 -24.69 -3.47
N ASN A 56 -18.15 -24.97 -2.47
CA ASN A 56 -19.58 -24.72 -2.66
C ASN A 56 -19.89 -23.25 -2.85
N VAL A 57 -19.23 -22.45 -2.07
CA VAL A 57 -19.44 -21.03 -2.19
C VAL A 57 -19.02 -20.54 -3.56
N LEU A 58 -17.89 -21.05 -4.02
CA LEU A 58 -17.40 -20.66 -5.33
C LEU A 58 -18.36 -21.07 -6.42
N ASP A 59 -18.99 -22.21 -6.25
CA ASP A 59 -19.83 -22.73 -7.29
C ASP A 59 -21.00 -21.85 -7.59
N TRP A 60 -21.56 -21.20 -6.59
CA TRP A 60 -22.74 -20.42 -6.90
C TRP A 60 -22.48 -18.93 -6.88
N GLU A 61 -21.24 -18.53 -6.88
CA GLU A 61 -20.97 -17.15 -7.08
C GLU A 61 -21.33 -16.75 -8.49
N PRO A 62 -21.87 -15.56 -8.68
CA PRO A 62 -22.24 -15.16 -10.02
C PRO A 62 -21.01 -15.05 -10.89
N PRO A 63 -21.11 -15.51 -12.10
CA PRO A 63 -19.96 -15.46 -12.99
C PRO A 63 -19.41 -14.06 -13.21
N MET A 64 -20.25 -13.06 -13.15
CA MET A 64 -19.74 -11.76 -13.39
C MET A 64 -19.06 -11.18 -12.20
N ALA A 65 -19.09 -11.84 -11.09
CA ALA A 65 -18.33 -11.38 -9.93
C ALA A 65 -16.91 -11.85 -10.01
N ILE A 66 -16.37 -11.83 -11.16
CA ILE A 66 -15.13 -12.44 -11.40
C ILE A 66 -14.02 -11.84 -10.64
N PHE A 67 -13.93 -10.56 -10.64
CA PHE A 67 -12.80 -9.90 -10.03
C PHE A 67 -13.17 -9.29 -8.71
N THR A 68 -13.80 -10.09 -7.87
CA THR A 68 -14.03 -9.61 -6.52
C THR A 68 -12.70 -9.41 -5.83
N PRO A 69 -12.65 -8.60 -4.81
CA PRO A 69 -11.40 -8.42 -4.08
C PRO A 69 -10.81 -9.71 -3.58
N GLU A 70 -11.63 -10.69 -3.25
CA GLU A 70 -11.09 -11.94 -2.77
C GLU A 70 -10.39 -12.74 -3.84
N GLN A 71 -10.60 -12.40 -5.09
CA GLN A 71 -10.01 -13.16 -6.17
C GLN A 71 -8.76 -12.53 -6.73
N ASP A 72 -8.38 -11.36 -6.22
CA ASP A 72 -7.17 -10.72 -6.63
C ASP A 72 -6.30 -10.57 -5.40
N SER A 73 -5.30 -11.41 -5.27
CA SER A 73 -4.49 -11.41 -4.06
C SER A 73 -3.70 -10.13 -3.88
N LEU A 74 -3.61 -9.29 -4.90
CA LEU A 74 -2.89 -8.03 -4.80
C LEU A 74 -3.79 -6.83 -4.89
N VAL A 75 -5.10 -6.99 -4.68
CA VAL A 75 -6.03 -5.90 -4.89
C VAL A 75 -5.72 -4.71 -4.00
N PHE A 76 -5.38 -4.96 -2.74
CA PHE A 76 -5.07 -3.85 -1.84
C PHE A 76 -3.75 -3.19 -2.19
N HIS A 77 -2.77 -3.99 -2.60
CA HIS A 77 -1.48 -3.42 -2.96
C HIS A 77 -1.58 -2.60 -4.24
N ARG A 78 -2.43 -3.01 -5.18
CA ARG A 78 -2.65 -2.19 -6.37
C ARG A 78 -3.25 -0.84 -6.01
N ALA A 79 -4.23 -0.85 -5.10
CA ALA A 79 -4.84 0.40 -4.68
C ALA A 79 -3.82 1.29 -3.96
N ILE A 80 -3.02 0.70 -3.09
CA ILE A 80 -2.03 1.46 -2.35
C ILE A 80 -0.97 2.03 -3.29
N ALA A 81 -0.58 1.28 -4.30
CA ALA A 81 0.39 1.78 -5.27
C ALA A 81 -0.14 3.01 -5.98
N LEU A 82 -1.40 2.97 -6.38
CA LEU A 82 -2.00 4.12 -7.04
C LEU A 82 -2.12 5.31 -6.10
N ILE A 83 -2.52 5.05 -4.86
CA ILE A 83 -2.60 6.12 -3.88
C ILE A 83 -1.23 6.76 -3.68
N ALA A 84 -0.21 5.92 -3.54
CA ALA A 84 1.14 6.43 -3.34
C ALA A 84 1.58 7.29 -4.50
N ARG A 85 1.32 6.83 -5.72
CA ARG A 85 1.76 7.58 -6.88
C ARG A 85 1.10 8.97 -6.93
N LYS A 86 -0.15 9.04 -6.52
CA LYS A 86 -0.88 10.30 -6.59
C LYS A 86 -0.70 11.17 -5.36
N ALA A 87 -0.43 10.56 -4.22
CA ALA A 87 -0.46 11.31 -2.96
C ALA A 87 0.92 11.69 -2.44
N LEU A 88 1.96 11.00 -2.84
CA LEU A 88 3.28 11.32 -2.31
C LEU A 88 3.84 12.59 -2.94
N SER A 89 4.52 13.37 -2.11
CA SER A 89 5.22 14.54 -2.59
C SER A 89 6.41 14.11 -3.47
N PRO A 90 7.02 15.05 -4.18
CA PRO A 90 8.14 14.66 -5.07
C PRO A 90 9.27 13.94 -4.37
N ARG A 91 9.48 14.19 -3.10
CA ARG A 91 10.48 13.47 -2.32
C ARG A 91 9.89 12.42 -1.42
N GLY A 92 8.62 12.12 -1.61
CA GLY A 92 7.92 11.20 -0.75
C GLY A 92 8.38 9.77 -0.91
N ARG A 93 8.25 9.01 0.15
CA ARG A 93 8.65 7.61 0.20
C ARG A 93 7.59 6.81 0.88
N GLY A 94 7.62 5.53 0.64
CA GLY A 94 6.64 4.66 1.27
C GLY A 94 7.21 3.32 1.63
N ILE A 95 6.46 2.63 2.48
CA ILE A 95 6.78 1.27 2.87
C ILE A 95 5.47 0.54 3.07
N VAL A 96 5.41 -0.70 2.58
CA VAL A 96 4.20 -1.49 2.69
C VAL A 96 4.57 -2.91 3.06
N GLU A 97 3.80 -3.51 3.94
CA GLU A 97 4.00 -4.91 4.29
C GLU A 97 3.43 -5.79 3.19
N ILE A 98 4.11 -6.88 2.89
CA ILE A 98 3.73 -7.74 1.79
C ILE A 98 3.68 -9.19 2.22
N ASN A 99 3.05 -9.99 1.39
CA ASN A 99 3.11 -11.43 1.52
C ASN A 99 4.38 -11.90 0.83
N SER A 100 5.24 -12.58 1.57
CA SER A 100 6.54 -12.95 1.01
C SER A 100 6.41 -13.86 -0.21
N ASP A 101 5.35 -14.63 -0.29
CA ASP A 101 5.15 -15.50 -1.44
C ASP A 101 4.82 -14.72 -2.71
N LEU A 102 4.44 -13.48 -2.58
CA LEU A 102 4.05 -12.66 -3.72
C LEU A 102 4.95 -11.45 -3.87
N ALA A 103 6.17 -11.55 -3.36
CA ALA A 103 7.05 -10.39 -3.30
C ALA A 103 7.34 -9.82 -4.69
N ASP A 104 7.70 -10.69 -5.63
CA ASP A 104 8.07 -10.21 -6.96
C ASP A 104 6.88 -9.59 -7.67
N GLU A 105 5.73 -10.22 -7.57
CA GLU A 105 4.54 -9.71 -8.19
C GLU A 105 4.14 -8.37 -7.59
N THR A 106 4.31 -8.24 -6.29
CA THR A 106 3.97 -6.98 -5.63
C THR A 106 4.93 -5.88 -6.04
N MET A 107 6.23 -6.19 -6.16
CA MET A 107 7.16 -5.19 -6.66
C MET A 107 6.77 -4.71 -8.04
N ASP A 108 6.34 -5.61 -8.88
CA ASP A 108 5.93 -5.22 -10.23
C ASP A 108 4.73 -4.28 -10.19
N VAL A 109 3.81 -4.50 -9.27
CA VAL A 109 2.67 -3.61 -9.12
C VAL A 109 3.12 -2.18 -8.84
N PHE A 110 4.07 -2.03 -7.91
CA PHE A 110 4.53 -0.70 -7.53
C PHE A 110 5.36 -0.06 -8.64
N ARG A 111 6.15 -0.84 -9.34
CA ARG A 111 6.89 -0.31 -10.47
C ARG A 111 6.00 0.10 -11.61
N ALA A 112 4.93 -0.65 -11.83
CA ALA A 112 4.05 -0.39 -12.96
C ALA A 112 3.35 0.94 -12.88
N VAL A 113 3.11 1.46 -11.68
CA VAL A 113 2.49 2.78 -11.56
C VAL A 113 3.51 3.91 -11.61
N GLY A 114 4.78 3.58 -11.75
CA GLY A 114 5.80 4.61 -11.91
C GLY A 114 6.59 4.95 -10.67
N LEU A 115 6.38 4.20 -9.58
CA LEU A 115 7.19 4.43 -8.39
C LEU A 115 8.61 3.93 -8.61
N CYS A 116 9.54 4.54 -7.90
CA CYS A 116 10.96 4.32 -8.12
C CYS A 116 11.61 3.68 -6.91
N ASP A 117 12.81 3.15 -7.12
CA ASP A 117 13.60 2.56 -6.03
C ASP A 117 12.80 1.53 -5.24
N VAL A 118 12.10 0.68 -5.96
CA VAL A 118 11.25 -0.34 -5.33
C VAL A 118 12.16 -1.47 -4.87
N GLU A 119 12.21 -1.69 -3.57
CA GLU A 119 13.14 -2.66 -2.97
C GLU A 119 12.45 -3.47 -1.90
N ILE A 120 12.93 -4.70 -1.76
CA ILE A 120 12.43 -5.58 -0.71
C ILE A 120 13.24 -5.37 0.55
N ILE A 121 12.55 -5.31 1.68
CA ILE A 121 13.17 -5.28 2.99
C ILE A 121 12.82 -6.59 3.68
N PRO A 122 13.82 -7.40 4.01
CA PRO A 122 13.53 -8.70 4.62
C PRO A 122 13.32 -8.59 6.12
N ASP A 123 12.73 -9.63 6.69
CA ASP A 123 12.59 -9.71 8.13
C ASP A 123 13.83 -10.38 8.73
N PHE A 124 13.76 -10.69 10.02
CA PHE A 124 14.89 -11.31 10.70
C PHE A 124 15.25 -12.69 10.18
N PHE A 125 14.32 -13.31 9.46
CA PHE A 125 14.56 -14.64 8.90
C PHE A 125 14.92 -14.56 7.43
N ASP A 126 15.26 -13.36 6.96
CA ASP A 126 15.67 -13.15 5.59
C ASP A 126 14.55 -13.40 4.59
N ARG A 127 13.32 -13.29 5.01
CA ARG A 127 12.22 -13.45 4.10
C ARG A 127 11.64 -12.09 3.74
N PRO A 128 11.22 -11.91 2.49
CA PRO A 128 10.63 -10.63 2.10
C PRO A 128 9.47 -10.28 3.02
N ARG A 129 9.49 -9.09 3.58
CA ARG A 129 8.46 -8.66 4.50
C ARG A 129 7.85 -7.34 4.12
N PHE A 130 8.66 -6.45 3.59
CA PHE A 130 8.19 -5.12 3.22
C PHE A 130 8.75 -4.76 1.87
N ILE A 131 8.09 -3.80 1.22
CA ILE A 131 8.61 -3.14 0.05
C ILE A 131 8.70 -1.66 0.37
N SER A 132 9.85 -1.07 0.07
CA SER A 132 9.98 0.39 0.15
C SER A 132 10.05 0.96 -1.25
N PHE A 133 9.67 2.21 -1.39
CA PHE A 133 9.63 2.85 -2.70
C PHE A 133 9.67 4.36 -2.53
N SER A 134 9.93 5.06 -3.64
CA SER A 134 9.92 6.50 -3.64
C SER A 134 9.09 7.03 -4.79
N GLN A 135 8.63 8.27 -4.65
CA GLN A 135 7.85 8.92 -5.70
C GLN A 135 8.71 9.13 -6.94
N ASN A 136 9.94 9.56 -6.74
CA ASN A 136 10.87 9.79 -7.83
C ASN A 136 12.18 9.11 -7.53
N ALA A 137 12.97 8.94 -8.56
CA ALA A 137 14.25 8.29 -8.38
C ALA A 137 15.13 9.11 -7.45
N SER A 138 15.96 8.39 -6.73
CA SER A 138 16.89 9.01 -5.83
C SER A 138 17.80 9.95 -6.60
N ALA A 139 18.04 11.10 -6.02
CA ALA A 139 18.87 12.09 -6.70
C ALA A 139 20.31 11.95 -6.32
N SER A 140 20.72 10.80 -6.23
CA SER A 140 22.00 10.61 -5.69
C SER A 140 23.10 11.06 -6.55
N ASN A 141 22.94 11.30 -7.54
CA ASN A 141 23.89 11.62 -8.26
C ASN A 141 24.06 12.84 -8.43
N GLU A 142 23.71 13.25 -7.90
CA GLU A 142 23.90 14.26 -8.03
C GLU A 142 24.32 14.70 -7.48
#